data_021db8fcb9912b4e81d53672dfdf106a
#
_entry.id   021db8fcb9912b4e81d53672dfdf106a
#
_cell.length_a   1.000
_cell.length_b   1.000
_cell.length_c   1.000
_cell.angle_alpha   90.00
_cell.angle_beta   90.00
_cell.angle_gamma   90.00
#
_symmetry.space_group_name_H-M   'P 1'
#
loop_
_entity.id
_entity.type
_entity.pdbx_description
1 polymer ?
#
loop_
_entity_poly.entity_id
_entity_poly.type
_entity_poly.pdbx_seq_one_letter_code
_entity_poly.pdbx_strand_id
1 'polypeptide(L)'
;IVFGDWSSDVCSSDLHLGNGLIDSPEKYFREGVEWDAITYLQLANKLIHSINPGAVTIAEDVTGMPGLAATIKEGGIGFDYRLGMGIPDFWIRLLKEKKDEDWNIHEMWHVMTNRLPGVKTVAYAESHDQALVGDKTLAFWLMDQEMYWHMHVSDSNLVVDRGIALHKMIRLFTIALGGQAYLNFMGNEFGHPEWIDFPREGNNWSYYYARRQWSLVHNPELKYKFLANFDQAMISTIKTYNILDEEYGSQLQMDESNKTIVFSRGKLVFVFNFHPTASIPDYAFQVPEPGNYKIILNSDSSVFGGHNRISEDLTYPARINHTSGFPELRIYNTNRTALVLVKE
;
A
#
# COMPACT_ATOMS: atom_id res chain seq x y z
N ILE A 1 -18.40 0.14 -10.18
CA ILE A 1 -18.67 1.49 -10.70
C ILE A 1 -17.98 2.41 -9.71
N VAL A 2 -16.89 2.99 -10.11
CA VAL A 2 -16.22 4.05 -9.34
C VAL A 2 -16.96 5.33 -9.70
N PHE A 3 -17.67 5.93 -8.77
CA PHE A 3 -18.11 7.31 -8.88
C PHE A 3 -16.95 8.19 -8.42
N GLY A 4 -15.96 8.33 -9.25
CA GLY A 4 -14.83 9.23 -9.07
C GLY A 4 -14.88 10.31 -10.13
N ASP A 5 -14.47 11.47 -9.76
CA ASP A 5 -14.49 12.70 -10.52
C ASP A 5 -13.69 12.62 -11.84
N TRP A 6 -14.35 12.19 -12.91
CA TRP A 6 -13.79 12.25 -14.28
C TRP A 6 -14.36 13.38 -15.10
N SER A 7 -15.33 14.06 -14.58
CA SER A 7 -15.91 15.20 -15.26
C SER A 7 -15.97 16.35 -14.31
N SER A 8 -15.00 17.24 -14.46
CA SER A 8 -15.22 18.66 -14.25
C SER A 8 -16.43 18.99 -13.38
N ASP A 9 -16.22 19.57 -12.24
CA ASP A 9 -17.08 20.54 -11.55
C ASP A 9 -18.58 20.24 -11.35
N VAL A 10 -19.19 19.35 -12.13
CA VAL A 10 -20.64 19.09 -12.05
C VAL A 10 -21.00 17.97 -11.08
N CYS A 11 -20.13 16.97 -10.90
CA CYS A 11 -20.43 15.84 -10.01
C CYS A 11 -19.90 16.02 -8.59
N SER A 12 -18.84 16.77 -8.38
CA SER A 12 -18.24 16.95 -7.06
C SER A 12 -19.01 17.90 -6.15
N SER A 13 -19.74 18.86 -6.72
CA SER A 13 -20.53 19.82 -5.96
C SER A 13 -21.94 19.31 -5.60
N ASP A 14 -22.51 18.45 -6.45
CA ASP A 14 -23.90 18.03 -6.32
C ASP A 14 -24.09 16.79 -5.43
N LEU A 15 -23.02 16.05 -5.15
CA LEU A 15 -23.03 14.87 -4.28
C LEU A 15 -22.20 15.05 -3.00
N HIS A 16 -21.92 16.28 -2.64
CA HIS A 16 -21.24 16.58 -1.36
C HIS A 16 -22.09 16.05 -0.21
N LEU A 17 -21.51 15.17 0.60
CA LEU A 17 -22.20 14.63 1.78
C LEU A 17 -22.39 15.66 2.88
N GLY A 18 -21.78 16.85 2.75
CA GLY A 18 -21.89 17.92 3.72
C GLY A 18 -21.99 19.32 3.13
N ASN A 19 -22.86 20.13 3.68
CA ASN A 19 -23.03 21.57 3.38
C ASN A 19 -22.03 22.43 4.16
N GLY A 20 -20.74 22.30 3.86
CA GLY A 20 -19.70 23.12 4.47
C GLY A 20 -18.68 22.35 5.30
N LEU A 21 -17.83 23.07 6.02
CA LEU A 21 -16.75 22.47 6.80
C LEU A 21 -17.28 21.63 7.96
N ILE A 22 -17.00 20.33 7.93
CA ILE A 22 -17.29 19.41 9.03
C ILE A 22 -16.04 19.38 9.93
N ASP A 23 -16.09 20.15 11.00
CA ASP A 23 -14.99 20.31 11.96
C ASP A 23 -15.16 19.48 13.25
N SER A 24 -16.28 18.76 13.37
CA SER A 24 -16.54 17.88 14.51
C SER A 24 -17.40 16.68 14.13
N PRO A 25 -17.28 15.53 14.82
CA PRO A 25 -18.08 14.35 14.56
C PRO A 25 -19.59 14.54 14.65
N GLU A 26 -20.06 15.47 15.50
CA GLU A 26 -21.48 15.73 15.67
C GLU A 26 -22.12 16.35 14.42
N LYS A 27 -21.34 17.07 13.61
CA LYS A 27 -21.84 17.66 12.36
C LYS A 27 -22.23 16.64 11.30
N TYR A 28 -21.70 15.42 11.36
CA TYR A 28 -22.14 14.32 10.48
C TYR A 28 -23.59 13.85 10.75
N PHE A 29 -24.18 14.26 11.84
CA PHE A 29 -25.54 13.83 12.26
C PHE A 29 -26.55 14.98 12.32
N ARG A 30 -26.21 16.18 11.82
CA ARG A 30 -27.01 17.40 11.92
C ARG A 30 -27.22 18.08 10.57
N GLU A 31 -27.61 19.34 10.61
CA GLU A 31 -28.03 20.20 9.49
C GLU A 31 -26.96 20.41 8.39
N GLY A 32 -25.70 20.01 8.63
CA GLY A 32 -24.61 20.12 7.65
C GLY A 32 -24.54 18.95 6.66
N VAL A 33 -25.47 18.00 6.70
CA VAL A 33 -25.45 16.80 5.87
C VAL A 33 -26.50 16.86 4.77
N GLU A 34 -26.12 16.56 3.54
CA GLU A 34 -27.02 16.43 2.41
C GLU A 34 -27.74 15.07 2.41
N TRP A 35 -28.89 15.04 3.07
CA TRP A 35 -29.66 13.81 3.22
C TRP A 35 -30.20 13.25 1.90
N ASP A 36 -30.46 14.10 0.92
CA ASP A 36 -30.88 13.65 -0.41
C ASP A 36 -29.76 12.90 -1.13
N ALA A 37 -28.50 13.39 -1.03
CA ALA A 37 -27.33 12.71 -1.55
C ALA A 37 -27.09 11.37 -0.85
N ILE A 38 -27.20 11.32 0.48
CA ILE A 38 -27.11 10.05 1.24
C ILE A 38 -28.18 9.06 0.80
N THR A 39 -29.42 9.54 0.70
CA THR A 39 -30.56 8.68 0.27
C THR A 39 -30.33 8.15 -1.14
N TYR A 40 -29.86 8.98 -2.05
CA TYR A 40 -29.51 8.56 -3.41
C TYR A 40 -28.45 7.46 -3.41
N LEU A 41 -27.36 7.63 -2.65
CA LEU A 41 -26.27 6.66 -2.56
C LEU A 41 -26.73 5.34 -1.92
N GLN A 42 -27.57 5.41 -0.87
CA GLN A 42 -28.19 4.21 -0.27
C GLN A 42 -29.04 3.44 -1.27
N LEU A 43 -29.87 4.15 -2.04
CA LEU A 43 -30.71 3.52 -3.08
C LEU A 43 -29.85 2.94 -4.20
N ALA A 44 -28.80 3.64 -4.64
CA ALA A 44 -27.88 3.17 -5.66
C ALA A 44 -27.16 1.88 -5.21
N ASN A 45 -26.57 1.85 -4.02
CA ASN A 45 -25.91 0.66 -3.47
C ASN A 45 -26.88 -0.51 -3.32
N LYS A 46 -28.07 -0.24 -2.78
CA LYS A 46 -29.12 -1.26 -2.65
C LYS A 46 -29.54 -1.83 -4.00
N LEU A 47 -29.70 -0.99 -5.00
CA LEU A 47 -30.09 -1.41 -6.35
C LEU A 47 -28.99 -2.25 -7.00
N ILE A 48 -27.74 -1.80 -6.95
CA ILE A 48 -26.57 -2.50 -7.49
C ILE A 48 -26.49 -3.90 -6.91
N HIS A 49 -26.51 -4.05 -5.58
CA HIS A 49 -26.41 -5.35 -4.92
C HIS A 49 -27.64 -6.24 -5.12
N SER A 50 -28.82 -5.66 -5.36
CA SER A 50 -30.02 -6.43 -5.70
C SER A 50 -29.99 -7.00 -7.12
N ILE A 51 -29.36 -6.29 -8.06
CA ILE A 51 -29.18 -6.74 -9.45
C ILE A 51 -28.00 -7.71 -9.55
N ASN A 52 -26.88 -7.39 -8.91
CA ASN A 52 -25.68 -8.21 -8.90
C ASN A 52 -25.11 -8.30 -7.46
N PRO A 53 -25.43 -9.35 -6.70
CA PRO A 53 -24.89 -9.54 -5.34
C PRO A 53 -23.37 -9.66 -5.26
N GLY A 54 -22.69 -9.95 -6.36
CA GLY A 54 -21.24 -10.00 -6.45
C GLY A 54 -20.58 -8.66 -6.83
N ALA A 55 -21.36 -7.62 -7.05
CA ALA A 55 -20.80 -6.28 -7.31
C ALA A 55 -20.17 -5.71 -6.05
N VAL A 56 -19.08 -4.94 -6.25
CA VAL A 56 -18.38 -4.23 -5.19
C VAL A 56 -18.52 -2.74 -5.44
N THR A 57 -18.93 -2.01 -4.41
CA THR A 57 -19.02 -0.55 -4.42
C THR A 57 -17.99 0.06 -3.48
N ILE A 58 -17.25 1.06 -3.96
CA ILE A 58 -16.15 1.68 -3.22
C ILE A 58 -16.41 3.18 -3.15
N ALA A 59 -16.41 3.71 -1.92
CA ALA A 59 -16.56 5.14 -1.71
C ALA A 59 -15.20 5.84 -1.78
N GLU A 60 -15.15 6.91 -2.54
CA GLU A 60 -14.08 7.90 -2.51
C GLU A 60 -14.55 9.10 -1.72
N ASP A 61 -14.04 9.26 -0.50
CA ASP A 61 -14.42 10.35 0.39
C ASP A 61 -13.30 10.58 1.41
N VAL A 62 -12.76 11.78 1.42
CA VAL A 62 -11.71 12.22 2.35
C VAL A 62 -12.26 12.48 3.75
N THR A 63 -13.57 12.68 3.91
CA THR A 63 -14.18 12.99 5.19
C THR A 63 -14.17 11.82 6.16
N GLY A 64 -14.40 12.09 7.43
CA GLY A 64 -14.60 11.06 8.45
C GLY A 64 -16.04 10.55 8.52
N MET A 65 -16.86 10.66 7.44
CA MET A 65 -18.29 10.30 7.45
C MET A 65 -18.51 8.93 8.04
N PRO A 66 -19.21 8.83 9.18
CA PRO A 66 -19.51 7.55 9.82
C PRO A 66 -20.47 6.73 8.96
N GLY A 67 -20.31 5.41 8.99
CA GLY A 67 -21.24 4.52 8.31
C GLY A 67 -21.14 4.52 6.78
N LEU A 68 -20.14 5.19 6.17
CA LEU A 68 -19.99 5.22 4.72
C LEU A 68 -19.93 3.81 4.11
N ALA A 69 -19.13 2.93 4.70
CA ALA A 69 -19.02 1.52 4.33
C ALA A 69 -19.67 0.57 5.34
N ALA A 70 -20.71 1.03 6.04
CA ALA A 70 -21.56 0.19 6.85
C ALA A 70 -22.85 -0.17 6.07
N THR A 71 -23.50 -1.28 6.44
CA THR A 71 -24.72 -1.72 5.76
C THR A 71 -25.87 -0.74 5.99
N ILE A 72 -26.78 -0.64 5.02
CA ILE A 72 -27.99 0.19 5.14
C ILE A 72 -28.85 -0.23 6.34
N LYS A 73 -28.87 -1.52 6.68
CA LYS A 73 -29.61 -2.04 7.84
C LYS A 73 -29.05 -1.52 9.17
N GLU A 74 -27.78 -1.22 9.22
CA GLU A 74 -27.08 -0.64 10.37
C GLU A 74 -27.10 0.91 10.36
N GLY A 75 -27.84 1.50 9.41
CA GLY A 75 -27.92 2.95 9.25
C GLY A 75 -26.80 3.55 8.38
N GLY A 76 -26.01 2.71 7.72
CA GLY A 76 -24.93 3.16 6.84
C GLY A 76 -25.39 3.52 5.43
N ILE A 77 -24.44 3.93 4.58
CA ILE A 77 -24.67 4.33 3.19
C ILE A 77 -24.64 3.10 2.25
N GLY A 78 -24.01 2.01 2.69
CA GLY A 78 -24.07 0.72 2.01
C GLY A 78 -22.96 0.47 0.98
N PHE A 79 -21.88 1.24 0.99
CA PHE A 79 -20.66 0.89 0.27
C PHE A 79 -19.99 -0.32 0.91
N ASP A 80 -19.31 -1.13 0.09
CA ASP A 80 -18.54 -2.29 0.59
C ASP A 80 -17.20 -1.85 1.17
N TYR A 81 -16.58 -0.84 0.56
CA TYR A 81 -15.27 -0.31 0.95
C TYR A 81 -15.23 1.22 0.83
N ARG A 82 -14.25 1.81 1.49
CA ARG A 82 -13.82 3.18 1.22
C ARG A 82 -12.33 3.23 0.85
N LEU A 83 -11.92 4.25 0.09
CA LEU A 83 -10.51 4.49 -0.18
C LEU A 83 -9.78 4.98 1.07
N GLY A 84 -8.60 4.45 1.31
CA GLY A 84 -7.70 4.87 2.39
C GLY A 84 -6.84 6.07 1.97
N MET A 85 -7.47 7.20 1.67
CA MET A 85 -6.84 8.37 1.01
C MET A 85 -5.66 8.96 1.78
N GLY A 86 -5.62 8.84 3.11
CA GLY A 86 -4.48 9.28 3.91
C GLY A 86 -3.18 8.48 3.72
N ILE A 87 -3.27 7.26 3.15
CA ILE A 87 -2.09 6.41 2.94
C ILE A 87 -1.19 6.94 1.81
N PRO A 88 -1.69 7.18 0.58
CA PRO A 88 -0.86 7.73 -0.49
C PRO A 88 -0.35 9.13 -0.18
N ASP A 89 -1.15 9.98 0.44
CA ASP A 89 -0.72 11.33 0.86
C ASP A 89 0.43 11.26 1.87
N PHE A 90 0.38 10.30 2.78
CA PHE A 90 1.48 10.05 3.70
C PHE A 90 2.77 9.64 2.97
N TRP A 91 2.68 8.67 2.02
CA TRP A 91 3.85 8.21 1.28
C TRP A 91 4.50 9.34 0.48
N ILE A 92 3.71 10.13 -0.26
CA ILE A 92 4.22 11.26 -1.03
C ILE A 92 4.87 12.29 -0.12
N ARG A 93 4.21 12.67 0.97
CA ARG A 93 4.78 13.61 1.95
C ARG A 93 6.08 13.08 2.55
N LEU A 94 6.12 11.81 2.94
CA LEU A 94 7.30 11.17 3.52
C LEU A 94 8.49 11.21 2.55
N LEU A 95 8.26 10.84 1.29
CA LEU A 95 9.30 10.82 0.25
C LEU A 95 9.78 12.22 -0.15
N LYS A 96 8.89 13.21 -0.09
CA LYS A 96 9.17 14.59 -0.42
C LYS A 96 9.97 15.33 0.66
N GLU A 97 9.62 15.09 1.91
CA GLU A 97 10.09 15.89 3.04
C GLU A 97 11.23 15.23 3.83
N LYS A 98 11.36 13.89 3.76
CA LYS A 98 12.29 13.14 4.61
C LYS A 98 13.15 12.18 3.80
N LYS A 99 14.43 12.11 4.15
CA LYS A 99 15.30 11.02 3.72
C LYS A 99 14.92 9.74 4.46
N ASP A 100 15.23 8.56 3.90
CA ASP A 100 14.89 7.27 4.51
C ASP A 100 15.57 7.03 5.88
N GLU A 101 16.70 7.64 6.16
CA GLU A 101 17.30 7.62 7.50
C GLU A 101 16.45 8.35 8.56
N ASP A 102 15.62 9.31 8.16
CA ASP A 102 14.77 10.12 9.04
C ASP A 102 13.34 9.61 9.15
N TRP A 103 13.00 8.48 8.48
CA TRP A 103 11.67 7.92 8.56
C TRP A 103 11.37 7.41 9.97
N ASN A 104 10.18 7.76 10.47
CA ASN A 104 9.69 7.30 11.76
C ASN A 104 8.78 6.08 11.57
N ILE A 105 9.19 4.91 12.06
CA ILE A 105 8.46 3.66 11.86
C ILE A 105 7.16 3.61 12.67
N HIS A 106 7.06 4.34 13.79
CA HIS A 106 5.81 4.45 14.54
C HIS A 106 4.77 5.28 13.79
N GLU A 107 5.19 6.37 13.12
CA GLU A 107 4.32 7.15 12.24
C GLU A 107 3.82 6.29 11.07
N MET A 108 4.73 5.54 10.43
CA MET A 108 4.39 4.61 9.34
C MET A 108 3.36 3.57 9.78
N TRP A 109 3.59 2.93 10.93
CA TRP A 109 2.65 1.97 11.51
C TRP A 109 1.29 2.61 11.79
N HIS A 110 1.29 3.77 12.45
CA HIS A 110 0.07 4.48 12.81
C HIS A 110 -0.79 4.80 11.59
N VAL A 111 -0.20 5.36 10.54
CA VAL A 111 -0.96 5.73 9.33
C VAL A 111 -1.57 4.49 8.66
N MET A 112 -0.85 3.37 8.60
CA MET A 112 -1.39 2.14 7.99
C MET A 112 -2.49 1.50 8.83
N THR A 113 -2.48 1.67 10.14
CA THR A 113 -3.40 0.98 11.06
C THR A 113 -4.52 1.88 11.61
N ASN A 114 -4.40 3.21 11.46
CA ASN A 114 -5.41 4.15 11.92
C ASN A 114 -6.62 4.18 10.96
N ARG A 115 -7.50 3.20 11.15
CA ARG A 115 -8.71 3.00 10.35
C ARG A 115 -9.95 3.04 11.24
N LEU A 116 -11.08 3.45 10.66
CA LEU A 116 -12.36 3.40 11.37
C LEU A 116 -12.74 1.93 11.65
N PRO A 117 -13.08 1.57 12.90
CA PRO A 117 -13.51 0.21 13.22
C PRO A 117 -14.72 -0.22 12.40
N GLY A 118 -14.71 -1.48 11.92
CA GLY A 118 -15.80 -2.04 11.12
C GLY A 118 -15.92 -1.49 9.70
N VAL A 119 -15.01 -0.61 9.26
CA VAL A 119 -14.99 -0.04 7.91
C VAL A 119 -13.91 -0.70 7.08
N LYS A 120 -14.29 -1.41 6.02
CA LYS A 120 -13.34 -1.98 5.08
C LYS A 120 -12.69 -0.89 4.24
N THR A 121 -11.36 -0.93 4.19
CA THR A 121 -10.55 0.09 3.52
C THR A 121 -9.80 -0.51 2.34
N VAL A 122 -9.77 0.20 1.21
CA VAL A 122 -8.88 -0.06 0.08
C VAL A 122 -7.58 0.69 0.32
N ALA A 123 -6.50 -0.03 0.58
CA ALA A 123 -5.18 0.56 0.73
C ALA A 123 -4.52 0.78 -0.64
N TYR A 124 -3.74 1.84 -0.80
CA TYR A 124 -2.95 2.08 -2.00
C TYR A 124 -1.78 3.01 -1.70
N ALA A 125 -0.70 2.85 -2.46
CA ALA A 125 0.49 3.65 -2.28
C ALA A 125 0.45 4.94 -3.10
N GLU A 126 -0.18 4.91 -4.27
CA GLU A 126 -0.49 6.06 -5.11
C GLU A 126 -1.70 5.80 -6.00
N SER A 127 -2.34 6.86 -6.46
CA SER A 127 -3.37 6.86 -7.51
C SER A 127 -3.06 7.94 -8.56
N HIS A 128 -4.01 8.19 -9.46
CA HIS A 128 -3.92 9.29 -10.40
C HIS A 128 -3.84 10.66 -9.70
N ASP A 129 -4.45 10.81 -8.53
CA ASP A 129 -4.44 12.08 -7.79
C ASP A 129 -3.02 12.50 -7.41
N GLN A 130 -2.24 11.59 -6.83
CA GLN A 130 -0.86 11.87 -6.47
C GLN A 130 0.05 11.95 -7.70
N ALA A 131 -0.14 11.03 -8.66
CA ALA A 131 0.73 10.89 -9.80
C ALA A 131 0.53 11.95 -10.90
N LEU A 132 -0.67 12.52 -11.02
CA LEU A 132 -1.07 13.42 -12.11
C LEU A 132 -1.41 14.82 -11.62
N VAL A 133 -2.25 14.91 -10.59
CA VAL A 133 -2.83 16.17 -10.16
C VAL A 133 -1.97 16.83 -9.08
N GLY A 134 -1.48 16.02 -8.17
CA GLY A 134 -0.81 16.55 -6.97
C GLY A 134 0.69 16.72 -7.10
N ASP A 135 1.40 15.76 -7.71
CA ASP A 135 2.86 15.77 -7.65
C ASP A 135 3.52 14.82 -8.67
N LYS A 136 4.39 13.93 -8.20
CA LYS A 136 5.14 12.92 -8.96
C LYS A 136 4.75 11.52 -8.49
N THR A 137 4.98 10.50 -9.32
CA THR A 137 4.83 9.10 -8.92
C THR A 137 5.83 8.73 -7.81
N LEU A 138 5.54 7.66 -7.05
CA LEU A 138 6.48 7.11 -6.07
C LEU A 138 7.84 6.80 -6.69
N ALA A 139 7.84 6.22 -7.90
CA ALA A 139 9.07 5.89 -8.61
C ALA A 139 9.90 7.16 -8.90
N PHE A 140 9.27 8.26 -9.28
CA PHE A 140 9.94 9.53 -9.49
C PHE A 140 10.48 10.14 -8.19
N TRP A 141 9.74 10.08 -7.09
CA TRP A 141 10.24 10.54 -5.79
C TRP A 141 11.44 9.74 -5.31
N LEU A 142 11.46 8.46 -5.60
CA LEU A 142 12.54 7.55 -5.17
C LEU A 142 13.80 7.65 -6.03
N MET A 143 13.66 7.86 -7.33
CA MET A 143 14.76 7.71 -8.30
C MET A 143 15.01 8.94 -9.17
N ASP A 144 14.03 9.83 -9.29
CA ASP A 144 14.07 11.05 -10.12
C ASP A 144 14.64 10.79 -11.52
N GLN A 145 15.48 11.70 -12.01
CA GLN A 145 16.11 11.61 -13.34
C GLN A 145 17.00 10.36 -13.54
N GLU A 146 17.50 9.77 -12.44
CA GLU A 146 18.38 8.59 -12.54
C GLU A 146 17.70 7.39 -13.20
N MET A 147 16.37 7.29 -13.09
CA MET A 147 15.62 6.21 -13.75
C MET A 147 15.62 6.30 -15.28
N TYR A 148 15.97 7.43 -15.88
CA TYR A 148 16.12 7.56 -17.33
C TYR A 148 17.44 7.01 -17.85
N TRP A 149 18.49 7.00 -17.02
CA TRP A 149 19.84 6.70 -17.43
C TRP A 149 20.37 5.38 -16.89
N HIS A 150 19.86 4.93 -15.72
CA HIS A 150 20.45 3.83 -14.94
C HIS A 150 19.51 2.63 -14.70
N MET A 151 18.50 2.48 -15.54
CA MET A 151 17.59 1.32 -15.48
C MET A 151 18.07 0.11 -16.28
N HIS A 152 19.23 0.13 -16.91
CA HIS A 152 19.81 -1.06 -17.53
C HIS A 152 20.29 -2.04 -16.45
N VAL A 153 20.09 -3.36 -16.66
CA VAL A 153 20.37 -4.40 -15.65
C VAL A 153 21.84 -4.53 -15.30
N SER A 154 22.76 -4.16 -16.23
CA SER A 154 24.21 -4.15 -15.98
C SER A 154 24.71 -2.87 -15.31
N ASP A 155 23.86 -1.86 -15.14
CA ASP A 155 24.23 -0.59 -14.57
C ASP A 155 24.04 -0.63 -13.04
N SER A 156 25.04 -0.20 -12.29
CA SER A 156 25.00 -0.08 -10.83
C SER A 156 24.88 1.39 -10.45
N ASN A 157 23.73 1.77 -9.93
CA ASN A 157 23.45 3.12 -9.45
C ASN A 157 22.75 3.06 -8.09
N LEU A 158 23.37 3.64 -7.06
CA LEU A 158 22.83 3.60 -5.69
C LEU A 158 21.44 4.22 -5.54
N VAL A 159 21.12 5.26 -6.32
CA VAL A 159 19.81 5.92 -6.26
C VAL A 159 18.73 4.98 -6.81
N VAL A 160 18.99 4.36 -7.97
CA VAL A 160 18.06 3.42 -8.61
C VAL A 160 17.92 2.15 -7.78
N ASP A 161 19.02 1.57 -7.29
CA ASP A 161 18.98 0.33 -6.50
C ASP A 161 18.25 0.56 -5.16
N ARG A 162 18.51 1.70 -4.49
CA ARG A 162 17.74 2.13 -3.32
C ARG A 162 16.27 2.34 -3.66
N GLY A 163 15.98 3.04 -4.75
CA GLY A 163 14.61 3.33 -5.18
C GLY A 163 13.81 2.08 -5.45
N ILE A 164 14.38 1.08 -6.14
CA ILE A 164 13.77 -0.22 -6.40
C ILE A 164 13.49 -0.96 -5.08
N ALA A 165 14.46 -0.97 -4.14
CA ALA A 165 14.27 -1.63 -2.86
C ALA A 165 13.13 -1.01 -2.06
N LEU A 166 13.11 0.31 -1.89
CA LEU A 166 12.07 1.02 -1.15
C LEU A 166 10.71 0.97 -1.83
N HIS A 167 10.64 1.04 -3.15
CA HIS A 167 9.40 0.90 -3.90
C HIS A 167 8.70 -0.44 -3.62
N LYS A 168 9.45 -1.53 -3.63
CA LYS A 168 8.94 -2.86 -3.26
C LYS A 168 8.43 -2.90 -1.82
N MET A 169 9.20 -2.34 -0.89
CA MET A 169 8.85 -2.33 0.53
C MET A 169 7.61 -1.49 0.82
N ILE A 170 7.50 -0.29 0.25
CA ILE A 170 6.34 0.59 0.39
C ILE A 170 5.07 -0.14 -0.06
N ARG A 171 5.11 -0.78 -1.23
CA ARG A 171 3.95 -1.48 -1.78
C ARG A 171 3.56 -2.70 -0.95
N LEU A 172 4.53 -3.52 -0.54
CA LEU A 172 4.26 -4.66 0.32
C LEU A 172 3.72 -4.23 1.70
N PHE A 173 4.29 -3.19 2.29
CA PHE A 173 3.83 -2.66 3.58
C PHE A 173 2.38 -2.15 3.48
N THR A 174 2.06 -1.45 2.40
CA THR A 174 0.72 -0.92 2.15
C THR A 174 -0.31 -2.03 1.98
N ILE A 175 -0.07 -3.02 1.12
CA ILE A 175 -1.04 -4.12 0.89
C ILE A 175 -1.16 -5.03 2.12
N ALA A 176 -0.05 -5.27 2.82
CA ALA A 176 -0.05 -6.17 3.97
C ALA A 176 -0.71 -5.58 5.22
N LEU A 177 -0.80 -4.24 5.35
CA LEU A 177 -1.23 -3.61 6.59
C LEU A 177 -2.37 -2.60 6.42
N GLY A 178 -2.47 -1.93 5.28
CA GLY A 178 -3.30 -0.73 5.12
C GLY A 178 -4.81 -0.96 4.95
N GLY A 179 -5.28 -2.19 4.68
CA GLY A 179 -6.72 -2.41 4.46
C GLY A 179 -7.10 -3.84 4.15
N GLN A 180 -8.36 -4.03 3.74
CA GLN A 180 -8.94 -5.31 3.32
C GLN A 180 -9.06 -5.42 1.80
N ALA A 181 -8.62 -4.40 1.08
CA ALA A 181 -8.45 -4.41 -0.38
C ALA A 181 -7.23 -3.58 -0.76
N TYR A 182 -6.76 -3.74 -1.99
CA TYR A 182 -5.60 -3.03 -2.50
C TYR A 182 -5.86 -2.50 -3.91
N LEU A 183 -5.60 -1.22 -4.10
CA LEU A 183 -5.63 -0.57 -5.41
C LEU A 183 -4.19 -0.39 -5.92
N ASN A 184 -3.96 -0.81 -7.15
CA ASN A 184 -2.72 -0.57 -7.84
C ASN A 184 -2.97 0.40 -9.01
N PHE A 185 -2.36 1.58 -8.96
CA PHE A 185 -2.42 2.52 -10.07
C PHE A 185 -1.57 1.99 -11.23
N MET A 186 -2.16 1.91 -12.43
CA MET A 186 -1.50 1.30 -13.59
C MET A 186 -0.14 1.93 -13.88
N GLY A 187 0.88 1.08 -13.95
CA GLY A 187 2.28 1.48 -14.13
C GLY A 187 3.07 1.53 -12.83
N ASN A 188 2.41 1.66 -11.66
CA ASN A 188 3.09 1.60 -10.37
C ASN A 188 3.70 0.23 -10.11
N GLU A 189 3.07 -0.86 -10.59
CA GLU A 189 3.55 -2.25 -10.46
C GLU A 189 4.95 -2.48 -11.03
N PHE A 190 5.39 -1.65 -11.98
CA PHE A 190 6.74 -1.73 -12.54
C PHE A 190 7.55 -0.42 -12.45
N GLY A 191 7.03 0.60 -11.75
CA GLY A 191 7.71 1.88 -11.59
C GLY A 191 7.83 2.66 -12.90
N HIS A 192 6.74 2.79 -13.65
CA HIS A 192 6.70 3.50 -14.93
C HIS A 192 7.32 4.90 -14.82
N PRO A 193 8.29 5.27 -15.68
CA PRO A 193 9.08 6.50 -15.51
C PRO A 193 8.44 7.75 -16.12
N GLU A 194 7.41 7.58 -16.92
CA GLU A 194 6.84 8.65 -17.69
C GLU A 194 5.85 9.48 -16.88
N TRP A 195 5.90 10.78 -17.11
CA TRP A 195 4.84 11.69 -16.74
C TRP A 195 3.51 11.24 -17.38
N ILE A 196 2.43 11.32 -16.60
CA ILE A 196 1.10 11.12 -17.13
C ILE A 196 0.40 12.46 -17.17
N ASP A 197 -0.26 12.75 -18.30
CA ASP A 197 -1.08 13.93 -18.46
C ASP A 197 -2.38 13.54 -19.17
N PHE A 198 -3.49 14.12 -18.75
CA PHE A 198 -4.77 13.94 -19.43
C PHE A 198 -4.80 14.67 -20.77
N PRO A 199 -5.56 14.16 -21.77
CA PRO A 199 -5.89 14.95 -22.95
C PRO A 199 -6.60 16.23 -22.52
N ARG A 200 -6.01 17.38 -22.82
CA ARG A 200 -6.52 18.70 -22.47
C ARG A 200 -6.09 19.73 -23.52
N GLU A 201 -6.69 20.91 -23.50
CA GLU A 201 -6.38 21.97 -24.46
C GLU A 201 -4.87 22.29 -24.51
N GLY A 202 -4.20 22.38 -23.36
CA GLY A 202 -2.78 22.71 -23.26
C GLY A 202 -1.83 21.69 -23.89
N ASN A 203 -2.28 20.47 -24.18
CA ASN A 203 -1.50 19.43 -24.90
C ASN A 203 -2.17 19.00 -26.21
N ASN A 204 -3.02 19.87 -26.82
CA ASN A 204 -3.78 19.61 -28.04
C ASN A 204 -4.61 18.32 -27.97
N TRP A 205 -5.19 18.00 -26.81
CA TRP A 205 -5.99 16.79 -26.57
C TRP A 205 -5.24 15.49 -26.88
N SER A 206 -3.92 15.50 -26.69
CA SER A 206 -3.05 14.37 -26.99
C SER A 206 -3.19 13.25 -25.95
N TYR A 207 -3.34 12.01 -26.44
CA TYR A 207 -3.26 10.78 -25.61
C TYR A 207 -1.83 10.29 -25.42
N TYR A 208 -0.84 10.98 -25.91
CA TYR A 208 0.55 10.52 -25.89
C TYR A 208 1.05 10.24 -24.47
N TYR A 209 0.76 11.15 -23.53
CA TYR A 209 1.14 11.02 -22.13
C TYR A 209 0.09 10.33 -21.24
N ALA A 210 -1.08 9.97 -21.80
CA ALA A 210 -2.14 9.28 -21.05
C ALA A 210 -1.99 7.76 -21.03
N ARG A 211 -0.94 7.21 -21.63
CA ARG A 211 -0.71 5.77 -21.80
C ARG A 211 0.52 5.28 -21.03
N ARG A 212 0.56 3.98 -20.74
CA ARG A 212 1.73 3.31 -20.18
C ARG A 212 2.55 2.63 -21.23
N GLN A 213 3.87 2.64 -21.06
CA GLN A 213 4.83 1.97 -21.94
C GLN A 213 5.13 0.54 -21.42
N TRP A 214 4.23 -0.38 -21.62
CA TRP A 214 4.37 -1.78 -21.22
C TRP A 214 5.60 -2.48 -21.83
N SER A 215 6.12 -1.98 -22.94
CA SER A 215 7.37 -2.47 -23.54
C SER A 215 8.58 -2.37 -22.59
N LEU A 216 8.57 -1.47 -21.62
CA LEU A 216 9.63 -1.35 -20.62
C LEU A 216 9.72 -2.59 -19.72
N VAL A 217 8.58 -3.15 -19.34
CA VAL A 217 8.51 -4.39 -18.53
C VAL A 217 9.02 -5.58 -19.33
N HIS A 218 8.69 -5.64 -20.62
CA HIS A 218 9.04 -6.76 -21.48
C HIS A 218 10.47 -6.72 -22.01
N ASN A 219 11.18 -5.61 -21.81
CA ASN A 219 12.59 -5.52 -22.18
C ASN A 219 13.45 -6.20 -21.10
N PRO A 220 14.11 -7.35 -21.42
CA PRO A 220 14.91 -8.10 -20.45
C PRO A 220 16.17 -7.36 -19.99
N GLU A 221 16.59 -6.31 -20.70
CA GLU A 221 17.77 -5.52 -20.36
C GLU A 221 17.46 -4.41 -19.35
N LEU A 222 16.17 -4.18 -19.00
CA LEU A 222 15.77 -3.12 -18.10
C LEU A 222 15.31 -3.65 -16.73
N LYS A 223 15.58 -2.87 -15.67
CA LYS A 223 15.26 -3.21 -14.29
C LYS A 223 13.75 -3.16 -13.97
N TYR A 224 12.91 -2.58 -14.83
CA TYR A 224 11.45 -2.54 -14.62
C TYR A 224 10.82 -3.91 -14.40
N LYS A 225 11.35 -4.96 -15.03
CA LYS A 225 10.94 -6.35 -14.82
C LYS A 225 11.05 -6.81 -13.37
N PHE A 226 12.03 -6.29 -12.61
CA PHE A 226 12.24 -6.68 -11.22
C PHE A 226 11.10 -6.20 -10.32
N LEU A 227 10.61 -4.98 -10.55
CA LEU A 227 9.45 -4.45 -9.86
C LEU A 227 8.18 -5.21 -10.23
N ALA A 228 7.97 -5.49 -11.52
CA ALA A 228 6.81 -6.26 -11.99
C ALA A 228 6.80 -7.70 -11.45
N ASN A 229 7.97 -8.37 -11.43
CA ASN A 229 8.11 -9.71 -10.86
C ASN A 229 7.79 -9.70 -9.35
N PHE A 230 8.27 -8.68 -8.63
CA PHE A 230 7.96 -8.54 -7.21
C PHE A 230 6.47 -8.28 -6.97
N ASP A 231 5.85 -7.43 -7.77
CA ASP A 231 4.41 -7.16 -7.69
C ASP A 231 3.58 -8.43 -7.85
N GLN A 232 3.90 -9.22 -8.87
CA GLN A 232 3.23 -10.49 -9.12
C GLN A 232 3.41 -11.47 -7.94
N ALA A 233 4.62 -11.59 -7.41
CA ALA A 233 4.91 -12.46 -6.26
C ALA A 233 4.21 -11.97 -4.99
N MET A 234 4.21 -10.66 -4.74
CA MET A 234 3.53 -10.01 -3.63
C MET A 234 2.02 -10.30 -3.66
N ILE A 235 1.37 -10.02 -4.77
CA ILE A 235 -0.07 -10.25 -4.94
C ILE A 235 -0.40 -11.74 -4.80
N SER A 236 0.41 -12.61 -5.41
CA SER A 236 0.24 -14.07 -5.31
C SER A 236 0.33 -14.55 -3.85
N THR A 237 1.32 -14.05 -3.10
CA THR A 237 1.48 -14.38 -1.68
C THR A 237 0.27 -13.93 -0.87
N ILE A 238 -0.14 -12.68 -1.00
CA ILE A 238 -1.28 -12.11 -0.28
C ILE A 238 -2.58 -12.90 -0.58
N LYS A 239 -2.81 -13.26 -1.85
CA LYS A 239 -3.97 -14.07 -2.27
C LYS A 239 -3.91 -15.49 -1.74
N THR A 240 -2.77 -16.17 -1.84
CA THR A 240 -2.60 -17.56 -1.41
C THR A 240 -2.92 -17.75 0.06
N TYR A 241 -2.60 -16.77 0.88
CA TYR A 241 -2.83 -16.82 2.33
C TYR A 241 -4.06 -16.03 2.80
N ASN A 242 -4.87 -15.50 1.88
CA ASN A 242 -6.10 -14.73 2.15
C ASN A 242 -5.87 -13.57 3.14
N ILE A 243 -4.74 -12.87 3.02
CA ILE A 243 -4.35 -11.85 4.01
C ILE A 243 -5.32 -10.67 4.06
N LEU A 244 -5.98 -10.33 2.95
CA LEU A 244 -6.94 -9.23 2.91
C LEU A 244 -8.27 -9.56 3.60
N ASP A 245 -8.55 -10.84 3.88
CA ASP A 245 -9.72 -11.26 4.66
C ASP A 245 -9.52 -11.04 6.17
N GLU A 246 -8.28 -10.88 6.61
CA GLU A 246 -7.97 -10.57 8.01
C GLU A 246 -8.19 -9.08 8.29
N GLU A 247 -8.85 -8.77 9.40
CA GLU A 247 -9.23 -7.40 9.71
C GLU A 247 -8.01 -6.52 10.04
N TYR A 248 -7.11 -7.03 10.88
CA TYR A 248 -5.95 -6.27 11.37
C TYR A 248 -4.66 -7.09 11.35
N GLY A 249 -3.52 -6.39 11.24
CA GLY A 249 -2.22 -6.92 11.58
C GLY A 249 -1.93 -6.74 13.07
N SER A 250 -1.25 -7.72 13.68
CA SER A 250 -0.81 -7.67 15.08
C SER A 250 0.66 -7.28 15.14
N GLN A 251 0.95 -6.16 15.80
CA GLN A 251 2.33 -5.71 16.03
C GLN A 251 3.07 -6.74 16.92
N LEU A 252 4.22 -7.20 16.45
CA LEU A 252 5.10 -8.09 17.18
C LEU A 252 6.33 -7.36 17.74
N GLN A 253 6.94 -6.49 16.92
CA GLN A 253 8.08 -5.67 17.31
C GLN A 253 8.17 -4.37 16.53
N MET A 254 8.53 -3.30 17.23
CA MET A 254 8.86 -1.99 16.68
C MET A 254 10.21 -1.57 17.24
N ASP A 255 11.20 -1.41 16.37
CA ASP A 255 12.57 -1.06 16.74
C ASP A 255 12.99 0.19 15.96
N GLU A 256 12.71 1.36 16.54
CA GLU A 256 12.98 2.66 15.91
C GLU A 256 14.48 2.87 15.64
N SER A 257 15.35 2.35 16.50
CA SER A 257 16.80 2.51 16.36
C SER A 257 17.34 1.77 15.13
N ASN A 258 16.75 0.62 14.82
CA ASN A 258 17.10 -0.22 13.68
C ASN A 258 16.11 -0.08 12.52
N LYS A 259 15.13 0.83 12.62
CA LYS A 259 14.07 1.04 11.63
C LYS A 259 13.37 -0.25 11.21
N THR A 260 13.17 -1.16 12.18
CA THR A 260 12.59 -2.48 11.93
C THR A 260 11.17 -2.58 12.46
N ILE A 261 10.26 -3.04 11.60
CA ILE A 261 8.86 -3.34 11.93
C ILE A 261 8.63 -4.83 11.72
N VAL A 262 8.10 -5.50 12.74
CA VAL A 262 7.64 -6.90 12.64
C VAL A 262 6.18 -6.98 13.05
N PHE A 263 5.37 -7.61 12.24
CA PHE A 263 3.96 -7.86 12.55
C PHE A 263 3.49 -9.18 11.95
N SER A 264 2.42 -9.74 12.50
CA SER A 264 1.71 -10.86 11.90
C SER A 264 0.37 -10.40 11.35
N ARG A 265 -0.07 -11.03 10.27
CA ARG A 265 -1.43 -10.92 9.75
C ARG A 265 -1.85 -12.27 9.19
N GLY A 266 -2.94 -12.84 9.70
CA GLY A 266 -3.29 -14.23 9.45
C GLY A 266 -2.15 -15.17 9.82
N LYS A 267 -1.76 -16.04 8.90
CA LYS A 267 -0.68 -17.03 9.09
C LYS A 267 0.72 -16.49 8.79
N LEU A 268 0.82 -15.27 8.29
CA LEU A 268 2.09 -14.69 7.84
C LEU A 268 2.71 -13.78 8.90
N VAL A 269 4.04 -13.81 8.94
CA VAL A 269 4.88 -12.87 9.69
C VAL A 269 5.64 -12.02 8.68
N PHE A 270 5.50 -10.71 8.81
CA PHE A 270 6.13 -9.71 7.96
C PHE A 270 7.25 -9.03 8.73
N VAL A 271 8.43 -8.94 8.14
CA VAL A 271 9.61 -8.26 8.70
C VAL A 271 10.09 -7.22 7.71
N PHE A 272 10.13 -5.98 8.14
CA PHE A 272 10.63 -4.85 7.35
C PHE A 272 11.80 -4.22 8.05
N ASN A 273 12.93 -4.10 7.38
CA ASN A 273 14.06 -3.30 7.83
C ASN A 273 14.23 -2.11 6.89
N PHE A 274 13.73 -0.95 7.30
CA PHE A 274 13.85 0.31 6.55
C PHE A 274 15.18 1.03 6.79
N HIS A 275 16.06 0.49 7.63
CA HIS A 275 17.34 1.14 7.91
C HIS A 275 18.17 1.26 6.63
N PRO A 276 18.77 2.44 6.33
CA PRO A 276 19.49 2.66 5.08
C PRO A 276 20.77 1.81 4.94
N THR A 277 21.44 1.48 6.03
CA THR A 277 22.74 0.82 6.01
C THR A 277 22.91 -0.34 6.99
N ALA A 278 22.15 -0.40 8.09
CA ALA A 278 22.34 -1.42 9.12
C ALA A 278 21.68 -2.74 8.76
N SER A 279 22.49 -3.77 8.53
CA SER A 279 22.06 -5.18 8.52
C SER A 279 22.42 -5.81 9.86
N ILE A 280 21.48 -6.51 10.46
CA ILE A 280 21.60 -6.99 11.85
C ILE A 280 21.66 -8.51 11.84
N PRO A 281 22.83 -9.10 12.13
CA PRO A 281 22.93 -10.54 12.30
C PRO A 281 22.21 -10.97 13.56
N ASP A 282 21.61 -12.17 13.50
CA ASP A 282 20.93 -12.78 14.65
C ASP A 282 19.84 -11.89 15.29
N TYR A 283 19.11 -11.15 14.44
CA TYR A 283 18.02 -10.28 14.89
C TYR A 283 16.88 -11.10 15.44
N ALA A 284 16.58 -10.91 16.73
CA ALA A 284 15.58 -11.64 17.46
C ALA A 284 14.27 -10.88 17.57
N PHE A 285 13.15 -11.56 17.32
CA PHE A 285 11.80 -11.02 17.50
C PHE A 285 10.82 -12.12 17.88
N GLN A 286 9.72 -11.71 18.51
CA GLN A 286 8.65 -12.62 18.88
C GLN A 286 7.81 -13.02 17.67
N VAL A 287 7.30 -14.25 17.68
CA VAL A 287 6.35 -14.77 16.70
C VAL A 287 5.13 -15.35 17.42
N PRO A 288 3.96 -15.48 16.74
CA PRO A 288 2.74 -15.94 17.38
C PRO A 288 2.85 -17.36 17.97
N GLU A 289 3.58 -18.25 17.31
CA GLU A 289 3.64 -19.66 17.67
C GLU A 289 5.06 -20.21 17.57
N PRO A 290 5.44 -21.18 18.43
CA PRO A 290 6.69 -21.90 18.25
C PRO A 290 6.59 -22.85 17.04
N GLY A 291 7.72 -23.17 16.43
CA GLY A 291 7.80 -24.09 15.28
C GLY A 291 8.83 -23.64 14.27
N ASN A 292 8.80 -24.24 13.12
CA ASN A 292 9.69 -23.91 12.02
C ASN A 292 9.03 -22.89 11.08
N TYR A 293 9.78 -21.89 10.68
CA TYR A 293 9.34 -20.85 9.74
C TYR A 293 10.19 -20.88 8.48
N LYS A 294 9.56 -20.61 7.34
CA LYS A 294 10.23 -20.41 6.06
C LYS A 294 9.94 -19.04 5.51
N ILE A 295 10.91 -18.47 4.81
CA ILE A 295 10.73 -17.28 3.98
C ILE A 295 10.02 -17.69 2.69
N ILE A 296 8.89 -17.06 2.40
CA ILE A 296 8.09 -17.29 1.19
C ILE A 296 8.10 -16.10 0.24
N LEU A 297 8.57 -14.95 0.71
CA LEU A 297 8.82 -13.78 -0.13
C LEU A 297 9.99 -13.00 0.48
N ASN A 298 11.00 -12.73 -0.35
CA ASN A 298 12.18 -11.96 0.02
C ASN A 298 12.41 -10.85 -1.01
N SER A 299 12.22 -9.59 -0.61
CA SER A 299 12.41 -8.46 -1.51
C SER A 299 13.86 -8.28 -1.99
N ASP A 300 14.83 -8.93 -1.33
CA ASP A 300 16.25 -8.92 -1.68
C ASP A 300 16.66 -10.10 -2.60
N SER A 301 15.71 -10.91 -3.04
CA SER A 301 15.96 -11.95 -4.05
C SER A 301 16.40 -11.33 -5.38
N SER A 302 17.35 -11.96 -6.07
CA SER A 302 17.87 -11.48 -7.36
C SER A 302 16.82 -11.46 -8.46
N VAL A 303 15.77 -12.30 -8.37
CA VAL A 303 14.64 -12.28 -9.31
C VAL A 303 13.83 -10.97 -9.22
N PHE A 304 13.99 -10.23 -8.13
CA PHE A 304 13.41 -8.92 -7.88
C PHE A 304 14.46 -7.78 -7.88
N GLY A 305 15.65 -8.04 -8.45
CA GLY A 305 16.75 -7.09 -8.51
C GLY A 305 17.45 -6.83 -7.18
N GLY A 306 17.35 -7.76 -6.23
CA GLY A 306 18.06 -7.73 -4.96
C GLY A 306 19.43 -8.42 -5.03
N HIS A 307 20.07 -8.53 -3.86
CA HIS A 307 21.46 -9.00 -3.73
C HIS A 307 21.58 -10.44 -3.20
N ASN A 308 20.47 -11.14 -2.97
CA ASN A 308 20.44 -12.52 -2.40
C ASN A 308 21.23 -12.65 -1.10
N ARG A 309 21.18 -11.67 -0.21
CA ARG A 309 21.92 -11.68 1.07
C ARG A 309 21.35 -12.68 2.09
N ILE A 310 20.12 -13.14 1.88
CA ILE A 310 19.43 -14.11 2.73
C ILE A 310 19.05 -15.31 1.87
N SER A 311 19.39 -16.54 2.35
CA SER A 311 18.95 -17.77 1.69
C SER A 311 17.48 -18.06 2.00
N GLU A 312 16.69 -18.33 0.97
CA GLU A 312 15.28 -18.72 1.06
C GLU A 312 15.09 -20.21 1.39
N ASP A 313 16.16 -21.02 1.24
CA ASP A 313 16.12 -22.47 1.52
C ASP A 313 16.26 -22.79 3.02
N LEU A 314 16.50 -21.80 3.85
CA LEU A 314 16.69 -21.99 5.28
C LEU A 314 15.36 -22.11 6.03
N THR A 315 15.35 -23.02 6.97
CA THR A 315 14.29 -23.12 7.99
C THR A 315 14.73 -22.43 9.27
N TYR A 316 13.89 -21.56 9.78
CA TYR A 316 14.15 -20.74 10.97
C TYR A 316 13.35 -21.29 12.16
N PRO A 317 13.99 -21.91 13.16
CA PRO A 317 13.28 -22.46 14.31
C PRO A 317 12.90 -21.34 15.28
N ALA A 318 11.61 -21.18 15.54
CA ALA A 318 11.11 -20.37 16.64
C ALA A 318 10.97 -21.22 17.91
N ARG A 319 11.65 -20.83 18.98
CA ARG A 319 11.66 -21.54 20.26
C ARG A 319 11.18 -20.63 21.38
N ILE A 320 10.58 -21.22 22.40
CA ILE A 320 10.20 -20.47 23.59
C ILE A 320 11.46 -19.88 24.24
N ASN A 321 11.50 -18.57 24.31
CA ASN A 321 12.52 -17.85 25.05
C ASN A 321 12.20 -17.98 26.57
N HIS A 322 13.08 -18.59 27.33
CA HIS A 322 12.84 -18.87 28.73
C HIS A 322 12.73 -17.62 29.63
N THR A 323 13.23 -16.47 29.14
CA THR A 323 13.17 -15.22 29.89
C THR A 323 11.83 -14.49 29.66
N SER A 324 11.36 -14.43 28.40
CA SER A 324 10.10 -13.76 28.06
C SER A 324 8.88 -14.67 28.11
N GLY A 325 9.07 -15.98 28.00
CA GLY A 325 7.99 -16.96 27.90
C GLY A 325 7.32 -17.04 26.54
N PHE A 326 7.78 -16.24 25.55
CA PHE A 326 7.20 -16.19 24.21
C PHE A 326 8.09 -16.89 23.18
N PRO A 327 7.50 -17.39 22.05
CA PRO A 327 8.29 -17.90 20.94
C PRO A 327 9.12 -16.78 20.32
N GLU A 328 10.41 -17.02 20.16
CA GLU A 328 11.36 -16.10 19.55
C GLU A 328 11.96 -16.75 18.31
N LEU A 329 12.03 -15.98 17.24
CA LEU A 329 12.66 -16.35 15.99
C LEU A 329 13.87 -15.43 15.76
N ARG A 330 14.92 -15.95 15.11
CA ARG A 330 16.15 -15.21 14.81
C ARG A 330 16.49 -15.31 13.35
N ILE A 331 16.79 -14.16 12.73
CA ILE A 331 17.13 -14.06 11.31
C ILE A 331 18.32 -13.11 11.10
N TYR A 332 18.93 -13.21 9.93
CA TYR A 332 19.76 -12.12 9.43
C TYR A 332 18.83 -11.06 8.82
N ASN A 333 18.68 -9.93 9.51
CA ASN A 333 17.79 -8.84 9.11
C ASN A 333 18.55 -7.81 8.29
N THR A 334 18.53 -7.94 6.96
CA THR A 334 19.28 -7.08 6.04
C THR A 334 18.60 -5.73 5.84
N ASN A 335 19.40 -4.68 5.67
CA ASN A 335 18.90 -3.32 5.44
C ASN A 335 18.11 -3.20 4.13
N ARG A 336 17.12 -2.31 4.11
CA ARG A 336 16.21 -2.07 2.98
C ARG A 336 15.65 -3.37 2.39
N THR A 337 15.18 -4.23 3.27
CA THR A 337 14.62 -5.53 2.90
C THR A 337 13.30 -5.78 3.61
N ALA A 338 12.40 -6.41 2.90
CA ALA A 338 11.17 -6.97 3.46
C ALA A 338 11.16 -8.48 3.26
N LEU A 339 10.80 -9.20 4.32
CA LEU A 339 10.64 -10.65 4.33
C LEU A 339 9.21 -11.01 4.74
N VAL A 340 8.68 -12.04 4.13
CA VAL A 340 7.42 -12.68 4.55
C VAL A 340 7.71 -14.11 4.91
N LEU A 341 7.35 -14.50 6.13
CA LEU A 341 7.56 -15.84 6.64
C LEU A 341 6.22 -16.53 6.93
N VAL A 342 6.22 -17.83 6.78
CA VAL A 342 5.10 -18.69 7.17
C VAL A 342 5.61 -19.81 8.06
N LYS A 343 4.80 -20.22 9.02
CA LYS A 343 5.05 -21.43 9.81
C LYS A 343 4.75 -22.68 8.98
N GLU A 344 5.68 -23.64 8.97
CA GLU A 344 5.50 -24.95 8.35
C GLU A 344 4.54 -25.88 9.09
#